data_f2e575d7a7e09e7e1c978170be89ae53
#
_entry.id   f2e575d7a7e09e7e1c978170be89ae53
#
_cell.length_a   1.000
_cell.length_b   1.000
_cell.length_c   1.000
_cell.angle_alpha   90.00
_cell.angle_beta   90.00
_cell.angle_gamma   90.00
#
_symmetry.space_group_name_H-M   'P 1'
#
loop_
_entity.id
_entity.type
_entity.pdbx_description
1 polymer ?
#
loop_
_entity_poly.entity_id
_entity_poly.type
_entity_poly.pdbx_seq_one_letter_code
_entity_poly.pdbx_strand_id
1 'polypeptide(L)'
;MKQISFSIVHKNFYVPLLPTHVALSLCAFFTSIFLIHATHLEAQIGSGTGSPRDTDPDRATDFLNQYWDEAIKRWSHDIEALEQKDVDQRDPKDAILFIGSSSIRRWESIETDMAPYQVVQRGYGGAKYSDLAVFSKRLIHPHKYSALVVFVANDVQGKSEDHSCEEVEECIRHIVKVSRAHRPQAPIFFIEITPTRKRFSAWPLIRELNARIQQVSSSFPNTYFISTAEYFLDPFGNPRDELFVDDQLHLNNAGYEKWSVLIRRDLDRVLR
;
A
#
# COMPACT_ATOMS: atom_id res chain seq x y z
N MET A 1 -6.53 -52.94 -32.93
CA MET A 1 -5.08 -52.77 -33.05
C MET A 1 -4.78 -51.88 -34.24
N LYS A 2 -4.48 -50.59 -34.00
CA LYS A 2 -3.76 -49.72 -34.94
C LYS A 2 -3.02 -48.71 -34.07
N GLN A 3 -1.69 -48.85 -34.01
CA GLN A 3 -0.77 -47.90 -33.40
C GLN A 3 -0.66 -46.67 -34.31
N ILE A 4 -0.75 -45.48 -33.73
CA ILE A 4 -0.38 -44.25 -34.41
C ILE A 4 0.85 -43.70 -33.71
N SER A 5 1.96 -43.70 -34.45
CA SER A 5 3.25 -43.18 -34.05
C SER A 5 3.27 -41.66 -34.31
N PHE A 6 3.57 -40.85 -33.29
CA PHE A 6 3.84 -39.41 -33.45
C PHE A 6 5.33 -39.16 -33.50
N SER A 7 5.78 -38.66 -34.63
CA SER A 7 7.17 -38.26 -34.89
C SER A 7 7.38 -36.79 -34.41
N ILE A 8 8.33 -36.62 -33.49
CA ILE A 8 8.74 -35.28 -33.00
C ILE A 8 9.79 -34.71 -33.96
N VAL A 9 9.44 -33.59 -34.57
CA VAL A 9 10.39 -32.81 -35.40
C VAL A 9 11.06 -31.75 -34.52
N HIS A 10 12.36 -31.92 -34.27
CA HIS A 10 13.23 -30.91 -33.67
C HIS A 10 13.61 -29.88 -34.72
N LYS A 11 13.21 -28.62 -34.48
CA LYS A 11 13.78 -27.46 -35.22
C LYS A 11 14.86 -26.81 -34.37
N ASN A 12 16.12 -26.97 -34.84
CA ASN A 12 17.25 -26.24 -34.31
C ASN A 12 17.19 -24.78 -34.83
N PHE A 13 17.18 -23.82 -33.90
CA PHE A 13 17.42 -22.41 -34.20
C PHE A 13 18.91 -22.08 -33.96
N TYR A 14 19.60 -21.75 -35.03
CA TYR A 14 20.96 -21.20 -35.01
C TYR A 14 20.88 -19.73 -34.63
N VAL A 15 21.66 -19.30 -33.61
CA VAL A 15 21.92 -17.90 -33.28
C VAL A 15 23.34 -17.56 -33.78
N PRO A 16 23.54 -16.56 -34.64
CA PRO A 16 24.89 -16.15 -35.04
C PRO A 16 25.52 -15.21 -33.99
N LEU A 17 26.75 -15.54 -33.62
CA LEU A 17 27.66 -14.71 -32.83
C LEU A 17 28.21 -13.57 -33.73
N LEU A 18 28.13 -12.33 -33.26
CA LEU A 18 28.80 -11.18 -33.82
C LEU A 18 30.10 -10.88 -33.05
N PRO A 19 31.16 -10.46 -33.74
CA PRO A 19 32.49 -10.30 -33.15
C PRO A 19 32.68 -8.93 -32.49
N THR A 20 33.47 -8.97 -31.42
CA THR A 20 34.03 -7.85 -30.68
C THR A 20 35.04 -7.07 -31.55
N HIS A 21 34.88 -5.76 -31.68
CA HIS A 21 35.98 -4.86 -32.01
C HIS A 21 36.04 -3.68 -31.02
N VAL A 22 37.20 -3.58 -30.46
CA VAL A 22 37.78 -2.53 -29.61
C VAL A 22 37.85 -1.21 -30.36
N ALA A 23 37.51 -0.11 -29.71
CA ALA A 23 38.04 1.21 -30.07
C ALA A 23 38.19 2.05 -28.78
N LEU A 24 39.45 2.20 -28.37
CA LEU A 24 39.94 3.30 -27.53
C LEU A 24 39.93 4.59 -28.34
N SER A 25 39.48 5.71 -27.80
CA SER A 25 40.16 7.00 -27.99
C SER A 25 39.59 8.11 -27.11
N LEU A 26 40.43 8.68 -26.43
CA LEU A 26 40.92 10.03 -26.10
C LEU A 26 40.13 10.91 -25.15
N CYS A 27 40.86 11.23 -24.08
CA CYS A 27 40.72 12.37 -23.16
C CYS A 27 40.69 13.73 -23.91
N ALA A 28 39.84 14.62 -23.44
CA ALA A 28 40.11 16.06 -23.52
C ALA A 28 39.65 16.76 -22.24
N PHE A 29 40.62 17.35 -21.58
CA PHE A 29 40.50 18.27 -20.45
C PHE A 29 39.77 19.56 -20.87
N PHE A 30 38.80 20.02 -20.12
CA PHE A 30 38.43 21.43 -20.05
C PHE A 30 38.24 21.83 -18.61
N THR A 31 39.25 22.48 -18.07
CA THR A 31 39.22 23.32 -16.89
C THR A 31 38.61 24.66 -17.27
N SER A 32 37.52 25.06 -16.66
CA SER A 32 37.03 26.43 -16.67
C SER A 32 36.79 26.91 -15.26
N ILE A 33 37.66 27.84 -14.88
CA ILE A 33 37.60 28.69 -13.68
C ILE A 33 36.39 29.61 -13.82
N PHE A 34 35.47 29.59 -12.87
CA PHE A 34 34.48 30.65 -12.69
C PHE A 34 34.66 31.32 -11.34
N LEU A 35 34.92 32.63 -11.46
CA LEU A 35 35.23 33.62 -10.46
C LEU A 35 34.02 33.84 -9.52
N ILE A 36 34.30 33.92 -8.25
CA ILE A 36 33.36 34.27 -7.18
C ILE A 36 32.98 35.74 -7.30
N HIS A 37 31.71 36.05 -7.47
CA HIS A 37 31.16 37.35 -7.13
C HIS A 37 30.23 37.19 -5.91
N ALA A 38 30.74 37.64 -4.79
CA ALA A 38 29.95 37.85 -3.58
C ALA A 38 29.19 39.19 -3.72
N THR A 39 27.88 39.15 -3.81
CA THR A 39 27.02 40.32 -3.58
C THR A 39 26.29 40.15 -2.27
N HIS A 40 26.59 41.01 -1.32
CA HIS A 40 25.83 41.25 -0.10
C HIS A 40 24.38 41.58 -0.47
N LEU A 41 23.44 40.80 0.05
CA LEU A 41 22.03 41.20 0.14
C LEU A 41 21.63 41.21 1.60
N GLU A 42 21.34 42.43 2.08
CA GLU A 42 20.92 42.67 3.46
C GLU A 42 19.60 41.99 3.78
N ALA A 43 19.58 41.30 4.94
CA ALA A 43 18.42 40.66 5.49
C ALA A 43 17.37 41.70 5.93
N GLN A 44 16.23 41.74 5.28
CA GLN A 44 15.02 42.35 5.87
C GLN A 44 14.42 41.34 6.86
N ILE A 45 14.53 41.65 8.15
CA ILE A 45 13.84 40.98 9.24
C ILE A 45 12.36 41.38 9.16
N GLY A 46 11.55 40.59 8.49
CA GLY A 46 10.11 40.65 8.58
C GLY A 46 9.65 39.86 9.82
N SER A 47 9.13 40.60 10.83
CA SER A 47 8.48 40.01 12.00
C SER A 47 7.15 39.40 11.60
N GLY A 48 7.18 38.13 11.15
CA GLY A 48 6.00 37.28 10.96
C GLY A 48 5.70 36.57 12.27
N THR A 49 4.61 36.95 12.95
CA THR A 49 4.03 36.21 14.06
C THR A 49 3.50 34.89 13.55
N GLY A 50 4.35 33.86 13.54
CA GLY A 50 3.98 32.50 13.23
C GLY A 50 3.02 31.97 14.29
N SER A 51 1.89 31.46 13.83
CA SER A 51 0.91 30.76 14.64
C SER A 51 1.54 29.51 15.27
N PRO A 52 1.14 29.07 16.48
CA PRO A 52 1.70 27.90 17.18
C PRO A 52 1.49 26.53 16.50
N ARG A 53 1.03 26.51 15.23
CA ARG A 53 0.70 25.28 14.47
C ARG A 53 1.89 24.60 13.78
N ASP A 54 3.10 25.20 13.80
CA ASP A 54 4.24 24.73 12.99
C ASP A 54 5.18 23.74 13.71
N THR A 55 4.82 23.23 14.89
CA THR A 55 5.73 22.41 15.70
C THR A 55 5.34 20.93 15.83
N ASP A 56 4.35 20.45 15.07
CA ASP A 56 4.02 19.03 15.08
C ASP A 56 5.05 18.24 14.24
N PRO A 57 5.91 17.40 14.85
CA PRO A 57 6.93 16.64 14.14
C PRO A 57 6.34 15.59 13.17
N ASP A 58 5.04 15.31 13.24
CA ASP A 58 4.33 14.38 12.35
C ASP A 58 3.90 15.03 11.04
N ARG A 59 3.93 16.37 10.96
CA ARG A 59 3.63 17.17 9.75
C ARG A 59 4.79 17.21 8.73
N ALA A 60 5.63 16.18 8.70
CA ALA A 60 6.98 16.24 8.11
C ALA A 60 7.07 16.11 6.56
N THR A 61 5.96 16.11 5.80
CA THR A 61 5.99 16.07 4.33
C THR A 61 4.98 17.05 3.75
N ASP A 62 5.43 17.96 2.87
CA ASP A 62 4.58 18.99 2.26
C ASP A 62 3.30 18.46 1.61
N PHE A 63 3.37 17.25 1.01
CA PHE A 63 2.20 16.66 0.35
C PHE A 63 1.08 16.25 1.32
N LEU A 64 1.38 15.87 2.58
CA LEU A 64 0.37 15.51 3.58
C LEU A 64 -0.37 16.72 4.14
N ASN A 65 0.21 17.92 4.05
CA ASN A 65 -0.39 19.12 4.60
C ASN A 65 -1.79 19.40 4.04
N GLN A 66 -2.03 19.07 2.77
CA GLN A 66 -3.34 19.24 2.13
C GLN A 66 -4.43 18.34 2.70
N TYR A 67 -4.07 17.18 3.29
CA TYR A 67 -5.01 16.21 3.86
C TYR A 67 -5.14 16.31 5.38
N TRP A 68 -4.20 17.00 6.05
CA TRP A 68 -4.03 16.95 7.50
C TRP A 68 -5.26 17.41 8.26
N ASP A 69 -5.73 18.63 8.00
CA ASP A 69 -6.81 19.24 8.79
C ASP A 69 -8.12 18.43 8.64
N GLU A 70 -8.43 17.93 7.45
CA GLU A 70 -9.61 17.11 7.22
C GLU A 70 -9.49 15.75 7.89
N ALA A 71 -8.35 15.08 7.76
CA ALA A 71 -8.10 13.79 8.39
C ALA A 71 -8.21 13.89 9.91
N ILE A 72 -7.56 14.88 10.54
CA ILE A 72 -7.64 15.12 11.97
C ILE A 72 -9.09 15.38 12.40
N LYS A 73 -9.78 16.30 11.74
CA LYS A 73 -11.18 16.61 12.06
C LYS A 73 -12.09 15.39 12.00
N ARG A 74 -11.86 14.51 11.02
CA ARG A 74 -12.73 13.37 10.73
C ARG A 74 -12.43 12.16 11.59
N TRP A 75 -11.15 11.86 11.86
CA TRP A 75 -10.73 10.56 12.37
C TRP A 75 -10.02 10.59 13.72
N SER A 76 -9.71 11.75 14.33
CA SER A 76 -8.98 11.80 15.61
C SER A 76 -9.60 10.91 16.67
N HIS A 77 -10.93 10.93 16.80
CA HIS A 77 -11.63 10.10 17.79
C HIS A 77 -11.44 8.59 17.54
N ASP A 78 -11.52 8.14 16.27
CA ASP A 78 -11.29 6.73 15.93
C ASP A 78 -9.84 6.33 16.24
N ILE A 79 -8.87 7.19 15.91
CA ILE A 79 -7.44 6.95 16.14
C ILE A 79 -7.14 6.93 17.65
N GLU A 80 -7.66 7.86 18.45
CA GLU A 80 -7.51 7.87 19.90
C GLU A 80 -8.08 6.60 20.54
N ALA A 81 -9.21 6.10 20.04
CA ALA A 81 -9.77 4.82 20.49
C ALA A 81 -8.87 3.62 20.16
N LEU A 82 -8.13 3.66 19.03
CA LEU A 82 -7.14 2.63 18.70
C LEU A 82 -5.89 2.74 19.57
N GLU A 83 -5.41 3.95 19.85
CA GLU A 83 -4.29 4.20 20.77
C GLU A 83 -4.62 3.77 22.20
N GLN A 84 -5.88 3.96 22.63
CA GLN A 84 -6.31 3.44 23.93
C GLN A 84 -6.24 1.90 23.99
N LYS A 85 -6.56 1.19 22.88
CA LYS A 85 -6.34 -0.26 22.81
C LYS A 85 -4.86 -0.63 22.94
N ASP A 86 -3.95 0.21 22.41
CA ASP A 86 -2.49 -0.03 22.53
C ASP A 86 -2.01 0.09 23.98
N VAL A 87 -2.67 0.93 24.79
CA VAL A 87 -2.40 1.05 26.22
C VAL A 87 -2.93 -0.16 26.99
N ASP A 88 -4.15 -0.63 26.63
CA ASP A 88 -4.86 -1.67 27.35
C ASP A 88 -4.40 -3.09 26.98
N GLN A 89 -3.82 -3.27 25.79
CA GLN A 89 -3.45 -4.57 25.22
C GLN A 89 -1.96 -4.61 24.89
N ARG A 90 -1.32 -5.75 25.20
CA ARG A 90 0.03 -6.01 24.74
C ARG A 90 -0.02 -6.74 23.41
N ASP A 91 0.80 -6.27 22.46
CA ASP A 91 0.95 -6.98 21.20
C ASP A 91 1.45 -8.41 21.42
N PRO A 92 0.86 -9.38 20.73
CA PRO A 92 1.42 -10.72 20.67
C PRO A 92 2.83 -10.69 20.06
N LYS A 93 3.66 -11.65 20.48
CA LYS A 93 4.98 -11.81 19.85
C LYS A 93 4.81 -12.18 18.37
N ASP A 94 5.64 -11.57 17.51
CA ASP A 94 5.68 -11.83 16.07
C ASP A 94 4.31 -11.60 15.37
N ALA A 95 3.51 -10.67 15.90
CA ALA A 95 2.20 -10.35 15.35
C ALA A 95 2.26 -9.81 13.92
N ILE A 96 1.21 -10.05 13.16
CA ILE A 96 0.93 -9.37 11.90
C ILE A 96 0.08 -8.14 12.21
N LEU A 97 0.58 -6.95 11.86
CA LEU A 97 -0.16 -5.70 12.03
C LEU A 97 -1.04 -5.43 10.81
N PHE A 98 -2.35 -5.37 11.03
CA PHE A 98 -3.34 -4.99 10.01
C PHE A 98 -3.79 -3.56 10.24
N ILE A 99 -3.53 -2.68 9.27
CA ILE A 99 -4.01 -1.29 9.26
C ILE A 99 -4.88 -1.04 8.04
N GLY A 100 -5.77 -0.06 8.12
CA GLY A 100 -6.59 0.32 6.97
C GLY A 100 -8.00 0.76 7.32
N SER A 101 -8.91 0.59 6.37
CA SER A 101 -10.26 1.12 6.44
C SER A 101 -11.28 0.14 7.08
N SER A 102 -12.56 0.38 6.81
CA SER A 102 -13.68 -0.35 7.42
C SER A 102 -13.63 -1.87 7.25
N SER A 103 -13.08 -2.39 6.14
CA SER A 103 -12.97 -3.85 5.96
C SER A 103 -12.01 -4.48 6.97
N ILE A 104 -10.93 -3.79 7.34
CA ILE A 104 -10.08 -4.26 8.45
C ILE A 104 -10.84 -4.12 9.77
N ARG A 105 -11.46 -2.97 10.06
CA ARG A 105 -12.20 -2.74 11.31
C ARG A 105 -13.31 -3.76 11.56
N ARG A 106 -14.04 -4.14 10.50
CA ARG A 106 -15.22 -5.03 10.57
C ARG A 106 -14.90 -6.52 10.55
N TRP A 107 -13.64 -6.90 10.44
CA TRP A 107 -13.22 -8.30 10.42
C TRP A 107 -13.18 -8.86 11.85
N GLU A 108 -14.36 -9.21 12.39
CA GLU A 108 -14.50 -9.66 13.78
C GLU A 108 -13.81 -11.01 14.05
N SER A 109 -13.78 -11.90 13.05
CA SER A 109 -13.16 -13.22 13.14
C SER A 109 -11.67 -13.25 12.80
N ILE A 110 -11.00 -12.08 12.66
CA ILE A 110 -9.63 -11.99 12.13
C ILE A 110 -8.63 -12.88 12.87
N GLU A 111 -8.72 -12.98 14.20
CA GLU A 111 -7.81 -13.82 15.00
C GLU A 111 -7.94 -15.31 14.66
N THR A 112 -9.19 -15.77 14.50
CA THR A 112 -9.48 -17.16 14.11
C THR A 112 -9.11 -17.43 12.66
N ASP A 113 -9.51 -16.53 11.76
CA ASP A 113 -9.32 -16.68 10.32
C ASP A 113 -7.85 -16.63 9.92
N MET A 114 -7.06 -15.85 10.64
CA MET A 114 -5.63 -15.68 10.37
C MET A 114 -4.74 -16.70 11.11
N ALA A 115 -5.31 -17.57 11.95
CA ALA A 115 -4.51 -18.60 12.61
C ALA A 115 -3.68 -19.41 11.59
N PRO A 116 -2.40 -19.73 11.88
CA PRO A 116 -1.72 -19.63 13.18
C PRO A 116 -1.04 -18.26 13.46
N TYR A 117 -1.21 -17.27 12.60
CA TYR A 117 -0.64 -15.94 12.83
C TYR A 117 -1.36 -15.22 13.96
N GLN A 118 -0.60 -14.59 14.84
CA GLN A 118 -1.14 -13.64 15.81
C GLN A 118 -1.39 -12.29 15.12
N VAL A 119 -2.44 -11.59 15.51
CA VAL A 119 -2.89 -10.38 14.80
C VAL A 119 -2.97 -9.18 15.74
N VAL A 120 -2.55 -8.02 15.25
CA VAL A 120 -2.90 -6.70 15.80
C VAL A 120 -3.74 -5.97 14.76
N GLN A 121 -5.00 -5.67 15.11
CA GLN A 121 -5.97 -5.07 14.19
C GLN A 121 -6.18 -3.59 14.51
N ARG A 122 -5.78 -2.71 13.58
CA ARG A 122 -5.86 -1.23 13.69
C ARG A 122 -6.54 -0.62 12.47
N GLY A 123 -7.74 -1.13 12.14
CA GLY A 123 -8.62 -0.57 11.12
C GLY A 123 -9.61 0.44 11.68
N TYR A 124 -9.96 1.47 10.91
CA TYR A 124 -10.95 2.48 11.30
C TYR A 124 -11.82 2.91 10.11
N GLY A 125 -12.99 3.44 10.36
CA GLY A 125 -13.95 4.05 9.46
C GLY A 125 -13.84 3.76 7.97
N GLY A 126 -14.27 4.72 7.16
CA GLY A 126 -14.15 4.73 5.70
C GLY A 126 -12.91 5.50 5.22
N ALA A 127 -11.74 5.24 5.80
CA ALA A 127 -10.51 5.96 5.51
C ALA A 127 -10.10 5.81 4.02
N LYS A 128 -9.52 6.89 3.49
CA LYS A 128 -8.77 6.92 2.23
C LYS A 128 -7.27 6.67 2.52
N TYR A 129 -6.47 6.44 1.47
CA TYR A 129 -5.02 6.33 1.62
C TYR A 129 -4.39 7.61 2.18
N SER A 130 -4.94 8.79 1.85
CA SER A 130 -4.53 10.08 2.41
C SER A 130 -4.73 10.14 3.93
N ASP A 131 -5.91 9.71 4.42
CA ASP A 131 -6.19 9.61 5.86
C ASP A 131 -5.21 8.65 6.55
N LEU A 132 -5.00 7.47 5.95
CA LEU A 132 -4.08 6.47 6.50
C LEU A 132 -2.63 6.97 6.50
N ALA A 133 -2.20 7.72 5.49
CA ALA A 133 -0.87 8.31 5.44
C ALA A 133 -0.65 9.32 6.56
N VAL A 134 -1.63 10.19 6.83
CA VAL A 134 -1.59 11.16 7.95
C VAL A 134 -1.40 10.45 9.29
N PHE A 135 -2.11 9.36 9.53
CA PHE A 135 -2.05 8.63 10.81
C PHE A 135 -1.08 7.46 10.82
N SER A 136 -0.33 7.21 9.74
CA SER A 136 0.51 6.02 9.59
C SER A 136 1.51 5.85 10.74
N LYS A 137 2.15 6.92 11.20
CA LYS A 137 3.10 6.86 12.30
C LYS A 137 2.44 6.47 13.62
N ARG A 138 1.27 7.04 13.93
CA ARG A 138 0.50 6.75 15.14
C ARG A 138 -0.01 5.29 15.16
N LEU A 139 -0.33 4.72 13.98
CA LEU A 139 -0.83 3.35 13.84
C LEU A 139 0.27 2.30 13.71
N ILE A 140 1.50 2.68 13.34
CA ILE A 140 2.59 1.74 13.05
C ILE A 140 3.62 1.69 14.18
N HIS A 141 4.06 2.85 14.69
CA HIS A 141 5.18 2.92 15.62
C HIS A 141 4.93 2.31 17.01
N PRO A 142 3.70 2.25 17.56
CA PRO A 142 3.47 1.57 18.83
C PRO A 142 3.76 0.06 18.78
N HIS A 143 3.74 -0.57 17.60
CA HIS A 143 3.71 -2.02 17.44
C HIS A 143 5.05 -2.63 17.02
N LYS A 144 5.37 -3.81 17.60
CA LYS A 144 6.51 -4.65 17.20
C LYS A 144 6.02 -5.83 16.36
N TYR A 145 5.68 -5.56 15.11
CA TYR A 145 5.13 -6.56 14.19
C TYR A 145 6.21 -7.31 13.38
N SER A 146 5.89 -8.52 12.92
CA SER A 146 6.67 -9.32 11.98
C SER A 146 6.36 -9.01 10.51
N ALA A 147 5.13 -8.56 10.22
CA ALA A 147 4.71 -8.06 8.92
C ALA A 147 3.62 -6.99 9.07
N LEU A 148 3.54 -6.07 8.12
CA LEU A 148 2.48 -5.07 7.99
C LEU A 148 1.56 -5.45 6.82
N VAL A 149 0.25 -5.49 7.06
CA VAL A 149 -0.79 -5.71 6.04
C VAL A 149 -1.68 -4.48 5.96
N VAL A 150 -1.86 -3.94 4.76
CA VAL A 150 -2.58 -2.68 4.51
C VAL A 150 -3.75 -2.92 3.56
N PHE A 151 -4.93 -2.41 3.92
CA PHE A 151 -6.09 -2.37 3.03
C PHE A 151 -6.86 -1.08 3.13
N VAL A 152 -6.99 -0.37 2.02
CA VAL A 152 -7.84 0.81 1.85
C VAL A 152 -8.54 0.74 0.49
N ALA A 153 -9.81 1.14 0.43
CA ALA A 153 -10.61 1.02 -0.79
C ALA A 153 -11.53 2.23 -1.06
N ASN A 154 -11.35 3.36 -0.37
CA ASN A 154 -12.30 4.47 -0.47
C ASN A 154 -11.82 5.62 -1.36
N ASP A 155 -10.66 5.49 -1.98
CA ASP A 155 -10.04 6.53 -2.81
C ASP A 155 -10.75 6.69 -4.16
N VAL A 156 -11.22 5.59 -4.76
CA VAL A 156 -11.91 5.58 -6.04
C VAL A 156 -13.28 4.94 -5.90
N GLN A 157 -14.33 5.72 -6.17
CA GLN A 157 -15.74 5.33 -6.08
C GLN A 157 -16.54 5.71 -7.32
N GLY A 158 -15.92 6.35 -8.33
CA GLY A 158 -16.57 6.90 -9.53
C GLY A 158 -17.17 8.28 -9.31
N LYS A 159 -16.56 9.08 -8.43
CA LYS A 159 -17.03 10.41 -8.04
C LYS A 159 -16.00 11.48 -8.38
N SER A 160 -16.43 12.74 -8.41
CA SER A 160 -15.55 13.90 -8.69
C SER A 160 -14.47 14.14 -7.62
N GLU A 161 -14.74 13.70 -6.39
CA GLU A 161 -13.84 13.83 -5.24
C GLU A 161 -12.94 12.60 -5.03
N ASP A 162 -12.88 11.70 -6.01
CA ASP A 162 -11.96 10.56 -5.99
C ASP A 162 -10.51 11.04 -6.11
N HIS A 163 -9.61 10.36 -5.41
CA HIS A 163 -8.18 10.60 -5.55
C HIS A 163 -7.66 10.06 -6.89
N SER A 164 -6.67 10.74 -7.45
CA SER A 164 -5.91 10.21 -8.59
C SER A 164 -5.01 9.04 -8.17
N CYS A 165 -4.58 8.25 -9.13
CA CYS A 165 -3.62 7.17 -8.87
C CYS A 165 -2.29 7.70 -8.35
N GLU A 166 -1.87 8.90 -8.77
CA GLU A 166 -0.65 9.57 -8.33
C GLU A 166 -0.73 9.99 -6.86
N GLU A 167 -1.85 10.57 -6.42
CA GLU A 167 -2.07 10.91 -5.00
C GLU A 167 -2.04 9.67 -4.10
N VAL A 168 -2.68 8.59 -4.52
CA VAL A 168 -2.66 7.32 -3.78
C VAL A 168 -1.25 6.73 -3.76
N GLU A 169 -0.50 6.79 -4.87
CA GLU A 169 0.90 6.35 -4.93
C GLU A 169 1.77 7.08 -3.92
N GLU A 170 1.67 8.42 -3.82
CA GLU A 170 2.43 9.20 -2.85
C GLU A 170 2.10 8.81 -1.41
N CYS A 171 0.82 8.61 -1.11
CA CYS A 171 0.39 8.11 0.20
C CYS A 171 0.98 6.72 0.53
N ILE A 172 0.97 5.79 -0.42
CA ILE A 172 1.57 4.46 -0.25
C ILE A 172 3.08 4.56 -0.01
N ARG A 173 3.80 5.38 -0.79
CA ARG A 173 5.23 5.62 -0.62
C ARG A 173 5.55 6.16 0.78
N HIS A 174 4.70 7.05 1.29
CA HIS A 174 4.83 7.57 2.65
C HIS A 174 4.63 6.47 3.70
N ILE A 175 3.57 5.67 3.60
CA ILE A 175 3.29 4.56 4.52
C ILE A 175 4.45 3.55 4.53
N VAL A 176 5.00 3.20 3.36
CA VAL A 176 6.19 2.34 3.26
C VAL A 176 7.39 2.97 3.96
N LYS A 177 7.65 4.27 3.75
CA LYS A 177 8.73 5.01 4.41
C LYS A 177 8.59 5.00 5.93
N VAL A 178 7.39 5.24 6.46
CA VAL A 178 7.11 5.21 7.91
C VAL A 178 7.36 3.81 8.47
N SER A 179 6.85 2.77 7.82
CA SER A 179 7.06 1.38 8.25
C SER A 179 8.56 1.00 8.23
N ARG A 180 9.30 1.36 7.18
CA ARG A 180 10.74 1.09 7.04
C ARG A 180 11.59 1.82 8.07
N ALA A 181 11.22 3.05 8.44
CA ALA A 181 11.90 3.80 9.49
C ALA A 181 11.77 3.12 10.87
N HIS A 182 10.65 2.44 11.12
CA HIS A 182 10.37 1.75 12.37
C HIS A 182 10.83 0.28 12.37
N ARG A 183 10.49 -0.48 11.32
CA ARG A 183 10.80 -1.91 11.16
C ARG A 183 11.42 -2.18 9.79
N PRO A 184 12.73 -1.90 9.60
CA PRO A 184 13.38 -1.91 8.28
C PRO A 184 13.26 -3.23 7.51
N GLN A 185 13.20 -4.36 8.23
CA GLN A 185 13.18 -5.70 7.63
C GLN A 185 11.79 -6.33 7.56
N ALA A 186 10.78 -5.76 8.24
CA ALA A 186 9.45 -6.35 8.22
C ALA A 186 8.81 -6.23 6.82
N PRO A 187 8.31 -7.31 6.21
CA PRO A 187 7.62 -7.24 4.94
C PRO A 187 6.32 -6.44 5.05
N ILE A 188 5.98 -5.76 3.96
CA ILE A 188 4.75 -4.98 3.84
C ILE A 188 3.90 -5.59 2.73
N PHE A 189 2.62 -5.77 2.99
CA PHE A 189 1.66 -6.34 2.05
C PHE A 189 0.51 -5.35 1.82
N PHE A 190 0.22 -5.03 0.57
CA PHE A 190 -0.96 -4.28 0.16
C PHE A 190 -1.97 -5.24 -0.44
N ILE A 191 -3.19 -5.29 0.13
CA ILE A 191 -4.26 -6.13 -0.40
C ILE A 191 -4.94 -5.40 -1.55
N GLU A 192 -5.18 -6.12 -2.64
CA GLU A 192 -5.94 -5.65 -3.80
C GLU A 192 -7.33 -5.18 -3.41
N ILE A 193 -7.77 -4.04 -3.96
CA ILE A 193 -9.12 -3.54 -3.75
C ILE A 193 -10.11 -4.52 -4.39
N THR A 194 -10.99 -5.06 -3.54
CA THR A 194 -11.97 -6.08 -3.89
C THR A 194 -13.07 -5.51 -4.78
N PRO A 195 -13.45 -6.16 -5.90
CA PRO A 195 -14.63 -5.78 -6.68
C PRO A 195 -15.90 -5.97 -5.84
N THR A 196 -16.76 -4.95 -5.79
CA THR A 196 -18.00 -4.96 -5.03
C THR A 196 -19.16 -4.50 -5.90
N ARG A 197 -20.37 -5.04 -5.69
CA ARG A 197 -21.57 -4.60 -6.44
C ARG A 197 -21.81 -3.11 -6.26
N LYS A 198 -21.62 -2.60 -5.05
CA LYS A 198 -21.82 -1.19 -4.70
C LYS A 198 -20.98 -0.23 -5.53
N ARG A 199 -19.75 -0.65 -5.92
CA ARG A 199 -18.79 0.18 -6.67
C ARG A 199 -18.47 -0.38 -8.06
N PHE A 200 -19.29 -1.28 -8.58
CA PHE A 200 -18.94 -1.98 -9.81
C PHE A 200 -18.92 -1.05 -11.04
N SER A 201 -19.69 0.04 -11.03
CA SER A 201 -19.59 1.08 -12.07
C SER A 201 -18.22 1.76 -12.13
N ALA A 202 -17.51 1.85 -11.00
CA ALA A 202 -16.16 2.39 -10.91
C ALA A 202 -15.08 1.30 -11.07
N TRP A 203 -15.44 0.03 -11.29
CA TRP A 203 -14.51 -1.08 -11.35
C TRP A 203 -13.36 -0.90 -12.36
N PRO A 204 -13.56 -0.33 -13.56
CA PRO A 204 -12.45 -0.04 -14.47
C PRO A 204 -11.40 0.88 -13.85
N LEU A 205 -11.80 1.94 -13.14
CA LEU A 205 -10.91 2.88 -12.46
C LEU A 205 -10.23 2.21 -11.24
N ILE A 206 -10.98 1.39 -10.49
CA ILE A 206 -10.43 0.64 -9.36
C ILE A 206 -9.36 -0.36 -9.85
N ARG A 207 -9.54 -0.99 -11.00
CA ARG A 207 -8.52 -1.87 -11.60
C ARG A 207 -7.25 -1.10 -11.98
N GLU A 208 -7.38 0.10 -12.49
CA GLU A 208 -6.25 0.98 -12.78
C GLU A 208 -5.49 1.32 -11.49
N LEU A 209 -6.22 1.71 -10.44
CA LEU A 209 -5.63 1.95 -9.12
C LEU A 209 -4.95 0.68 -8.56
N ASN A 210 -5.57 -0.50 -8.66
CA ASN A 210 -4.96 -1.77 -8.26
C ASN A 210 -3.64 -2.05 -8.99
N ALA A 211 -3.61 -1.80 -10.30
CA ALA A 211 -2.38 -1.93 -11.08
C ALA A 211 -1.29 -0.95 -10.61
N ARG A 212 -1.67 0.28 -10.25
CA ARG A 212 -0.75 1.27 -9.68
C ARG A 212 -0.23 0.83 -8.31
N ILE A 213 -1.10 0.34 -7.41
CA ILE A 213 -0.71 -0.18 -6.09
C ILE A 213 0.29 -1.34 -6.26
N GLN A 214 0.03 -2.26 -7.18
CA GLN A 214 0.93 -3.37 -7.49
C GLN A 214 2.30 -2.87 -8.00
N GLN A 215 2.31 -1.92 -8.91
CA GLN A 215 3.53 -1.33 -9.45
C GLN A 215 4.37 -0.66 -8.35
N VAL A 216 3.73 0.15 -7.50
CA VAL A 216 4.40 0.84 -6.38
C VAL A 216 4.95 -0.18 -5.38
N SER A 217 4.15 -1.18 -5.00
CA SER A 217 4.60 -2.25 -4.09
C SER A 217 5.85 -2.94 -4.64
N SER A 218 5.86 -3.26 -5.94
CA SER A 218 7.00 -3.92 -6.61
C SER A 218 8.24 -3.03 -6.71
N SER A 219 8.11 -1.71 -6.55
CA SER A 219 9.23 -0.76 -6.60
C SER A 219 10.03 -0.70 -5.29
N PHE A 220 9.55 -1.30 -4.22
CA PHE A 220 10.21 -1.35 -2.92
C PHE A 220 10.65 -2.77 -2.56
N PRO A 221 11.86 -2.97 -2.03
CA PRO A 221 12.28 -4.27 -1.55
C PRO A 221 11.37 -4.73 -0.41
N ASN A 222 11.12 -6.03 -0.34
CA ASN A 222 10.33 -6.68 0.70
C ASN A 222 8.92 -6.08 0.87
N THR A 223 8.31 -5.65 -0.23
CA THR A 223 6.96 -5.10 -0.29
C THR A 223 6.18 -5.84 -1.38
N TYR A 224 4.98 -6.28 -1.06
CA TYR A 224 4.21 -7.25 -1.82
C TYR A 224 2.79 -6.77 -2.08
N PHE A 225 2.20 -7.22 -3.18
CA PHE A 225 0.80 -7.02 -3.51
C PHE A 225 0.07 -8.38 -3.43
N ILE A 226 -1.02 -8.44 -2.66
CA ILE A 226 -1.85 -9.64 -2.51
C ILE A 226 -3.01 -9.55 -3.50
N SER A 227 -2.96 -10.33 -4.56
CA SER A 227 -4.03 -10.40 -5.56
C SER A 227 -5.21 -11.18 -5.03
N THR A 228 -6.37 -10.54 -4.98
CA THR A 228 -7.61 -11.11 -4.43
C THR A 228 -8.80 -10.98 -5.38
N ALA A 229 -8.82 -10.00 -6.27
CA ALA A 229 -10.00 -9.58 -7.02
C ALA A 229 -10.65 -10.72 -7.82
N GLU A 230 -9.87 -11.56 -8.50
CA GLU A 230 -10.40 -12.68 -9.31
C GLU A 230 -11.24 -13.68 -8.50
N TYR A 231 -10.96 -13.84 -7.21
CA TYR A 231 -11.70 -14.74 -6.32
C TYR A 231 -13.05 -14.17 -5.88
N PHE A 232 -13.27 -12.88 -6.10
CA PHE A 232 -14.50 -12.14 -5.80
C PHE A 232 -15.32 -11.82 -7.06
N LEU A 233 -14.90 -12.34 -8.22
CA LEU A 233 -15.65 -12.28 -9.48
C LEU A 233 -16.20 -13.66 -9.84
N ASP A 234 -17.39 -13.67 -10.47
CA ASP A 234 -17.96 -14.86 -11.07
C ASP A 234 -17.29 -15.15 -12.44
N PRO A 235 -17.59 -16.28 -13.11
CA PRO A 235 -17.04 -16.58 -14.44
C PRO A 235 -17.42 -15.57 -15.55
N PHE A 236 -18.40 -14.72 -15.29
CA PHE A 236 -18.86 -13.66 -16.21
C PHE A 236 -18.22 -12.30 -15.88
N GLY A 237 -17.36 -12.24 -14.85
CA GLY A 237 -16.67 -11.03 -14.41
C GLY A 237 -17.49 -10.11 -13.52
N ASN A 238 -18.61 -10.56 -12.95
CA ASN A 238 -19.41 -9.78 -11.99
C ASN A 238 -18.98 -10.06 -10.55
N PRO A 239 -19.19 -9.11 -9.63
CA PRO A 239 -18.97 -9.35 -8.21
C PRO A 239 -19.84 -10.49 -7.69
N ARG A 240 -19.26 -11.33 -6.86
CA ARG A 240 -19.91 -12.45 -6.18
C ARG A 240 -20.65 -11.95 -4.95
N ASP A 241 -21.91 -11.56 -5.14
CA ASP A 241 -22.75 -10.91 -4.13
C ASP A 241 -22.89 -11.73 -2.83
N GLU A 242 -22.81 -13.06 -2.91
CA GLU A 242 -22.85 -13.98 -1.76
C GLU A 242 -21.66 -13.86 -0.79
N LEU A 243 -20.60 -13.11 -1.15
CA LEU A 243 -19.43 -12.87 -0.31
C LEU A 243 -19.53 -11.56 0.49
N PHE A 244 -20.65 -10.84 0.34
CA PHE A 244 -20.84 -9.52 0.95
C PHE A 244 -22.07 -9.53 1.86
N VAL A 245 -22.12 -8.58 2.80
CA VAL A 245 -23.36 -8.29 3.54
C VAL A 245 -24.34 -7.49 2.67
N ASP A 246 -25.53 -7.20 3.17
CA ASP A 246 -26.62 -6.57 2.42
C ASP A 246 -26.24 -5.22 1.75
N ASP A 247 -25.24 -4.52 2.28
CA ASP A 247 -24.76 -3.27 1.70
C ASP A 247 -23.96 -3.45 0.40
N GLN A 248 -23.65 -4.70 0.03
CA GLN A 248 -22.95 -5.09 -1.18
C GLN A 248 -21.58 -4.41 -1.34
N LEU A 249 -20.96 -4.07 -0.21
CA LEU A 249 -19.66 -3.40 -0.08
C LEU A 249 -18.73 -4.11 0.89
N HIS A 250 -19.23 -4.42 2.09
CA HIS A 250 -18.44 -5.05 3.14
C HIS A 250 -18.59 -6.58 3.08
N LEU A 251 -17.47 -7.26 3.35
CA LEU A 251 -17.43 -8.72 3.35
C LEU A 251 -18.31 -9.30 4.47
N ASN A 252 -18.96 -10.41 4.18
CA ASN A 252 -19.55 -11.29 5.19
C ASN A 252 -18.52 -12.35 5.63
N ASN A 253 -18.90 -13.29 6.48
CA ASN A 253 -18.00 -14.33 7.00
C ASN A 253 -17.35 -15.16 5.89
N ALA A 254 -18.11 -15.53 4.84
CA ALA A 254 -17.56 -16.29 3.70
C ALA A 254 -16.56 -15.45 2.88
N GLY A 255 -16.79 -14.15 2.76
CA GLY A 255 -15.87 -13.20 2.14
C GLY A 255 -14.57 -13.07 2.93
N TYR A 256 -14.64 -12.95 4.25
CA TYR A 256 -13.45 -12.89 5.12
C TYR A 256 -12.69 -14.23 5.16
N GLU A 257 -13.39 -15.37 5.20
CA GLU A 257 -12.74 -16.69 5.08
C GLU A 257 -11.94 -16.79 3.79
N LYS A 258 -12.53 -16.39 2.65
CA LYS A 258 -11.84 -16.36 1.36
C LYS A 258 -10.63 -15.42 1.39
N TRP A 259 -10.77 -14.24 1.97
CA TRP A 259 -9.69 -13.26 2.12
C TRP A 259 -8.53 -13.81 2.94
N SER A 260 -8.85 -14.43 4.09
CA SER A 260 -7.84 -15.00 4.99
C SER A 260 -6.99 -16.07 4.31
N VAL A 261 -7.60 -16.95 3.51
CA VAL A 261 -6.87 -17.97 2.73
C VAL A 261 -5.85 -17.33 1.79
N LEU A 262 -6.26 -16.28 1.07
CA LEU A 262 -5.37 -15.59 0.12
C LEU A 262 -4.25 -14.83 0.83
N ILE A 263 -4.57 -14.14 1.92
CA ILE A 263 -3.58 -13.39 2.71
C ILE A 263 -2.58 -14.35 3.34
N ARG A 264 -3.03 -15.44 3.98
CA ARG A 264 -2.14 -16.45 4.58
C ARG A 264 -1.23 -17.09 3.56
N ARG A 265 -1.74 -17.41 2.36
CA ARG A 265 -0.92 -17.95 1.25
C ARG A 265 0.29 -17.04 0.95
N ASP A 266 0.08 -15.74 0.88
CA ASP A 266 1.15 -14.80 0.57
C ASP A 266 2.06 -14.51 1.76
N LEU A 267 1.52 -14.50 3.00
CA LEU A 267 2.33 -14.46 4.23
C LEU A 267 3.22 -15.70 4.36
N ASP A 268 2.67 -16.90 4.14
CA ASP A 268 3.42 -18.18 4.23
C ASP A 268 4.59 -18.20 3.25
N ARG A 269 4.42 -17.66 2.04
CA ARG A 269 5.46 -17.60 1.02
C ARG A 269 6.64 -16.71 1.40
N VAL A 270 6.42 -15.70 2.26
CA VAL A 270 7.43 -14.70 2.62
C VAL A 270 8.00 -14.91 4.02
N LEU A 271 7.19 -15.41 4.96
CA LEU A 271 7.56 -15.51 6.38
C LEU A 271 8.02 -16.91 6.79
N ARG A 272 7.79 -17.93 5.97
CA ARG A 272 8.18 -19.33 6.18
C ARG A 272 9.17 -19.80 5.13
#